data_aac1699829c22e614cd60a310122af3f
#
_entry.id   aac1699829c22e614cd60a310122af3f
#
_cell.length_a   1.000
_cell.length_b   1.000
_cell.length_c   1.000
_cell.angle_alpha   90.00
_cell.angle_beta   90.00
_cell.angle_gamma   90.00
#
_symmetry.space_group_name_H-M   'P 1'
#
loop_
_entity.id
_entity.type
_entity.pdbx_description
1 polymer ?
#
loop_
_entity_poly.entity_id
_entity_poly.type
_entity_poly.pdbx_seq_one_letter_code
_entity_poly.pdbx_strand_id
1 'polypeptide(L)'
;MAYCDGDDWWTDPCKLQMQADLMESDPGCGMCYTGADEYWQAEGTLKPDPDRHYTDFEQMLLGISVPNCTALARRELIAAYYAEIRPEEHPEWLTDDWPMWLGVGCPSRIRLLGPGLCSPCRSRIRFIDRVTAVHRRMVGSVSHGDSYRGRLASRDSAMETSLWFDERFTASRNRFRILRRRHVVGLWLLSWKGAGVGEYLARWWADLRRTPRLVFCPEGAIFLVKKILFRRKKQHL
;
A
#
# COMPACT_ATOMS: atom_id res chain seq x y z
N MET A 1 -15.06 -10.29 8.60
CA MET A 1 -13.97 -10.30 9.60
C MET A 1 -13.47 -8.89 9.76
N ALA A 2 -13.39 -8.40 11.00
CA ALA A 2 -12.79 -7.13 11.34
C ALA A 2 -11.40 -7.37 11.93
N TYR A 3 -10.50 -6.43 11.70
CA TYR A 3 -9.12 -6.50 12.18
C TYR A 3 -8.84 -5.33 13.11
N CYS A 4 -8.00 -5.55 14.09
CA CYS A 4 -7.41 -4.52 14.94
C CYS A 4 -6.12 -5.10 15.51
N ASP A 5 -5.00 -4.51 15.16
CA ASP A 5 -3.71 -4.93 15.69
C ASP A 5 -3.62 -4.58 17.19
N GLY A 6 -2.80 -5.30 17.94
CA GLY A 6 -2.77 -5.18 19.39
C GLY A 6 -2.26 -3.84 19.93
N ASP A 7 -1.69 -3.01 19.06
CA ASP A 7 -1.18 -1.67 19.36
C ASP A 7 -2.09 -0.55 18.85
N ASP A 8 -3.12 -0.89 18.07
CA ASP A 8 -4.14 0.02 17.56
C ASP A 8 -5.40 0.02 18.43
N TRP A 9 -6.29 1.00 18.24
CA TRP A 9 -7.58 1.01 18.95
C TRP A 9 -8.69 1.70 18.15
N TRP A 10 -9.92 1.24 18.40
CA TRP A 10 -11.11 1.86 17.84
C TRP A 10 -11.58 3.02 18.72
N THR A 11 -12.02 4.10 18.08
CA THR A 11 -12.51 5.32 18.72
C THR A 11 -14.01 5.53 18.57
N ASP A 12 -14.66 4.81 17.65
CA ASP A 12 -16.07 4.93 17.34
C ASP A 12 -16.81 3.63 17.69
N PRO A 13 -17.74 3.64 18.66
CA PRO A 13 -18.49 2.45 19.05
C PRO A 13 -19.44 1.96 17.94
N CYS A 14 -19.80 2.83 16.97
CA CYS A 14 -20.66 2.46 15.84
C CYS A 14 -19.89 1.91 14.63
N LYS A 15 -18.56 1.84 14.69
CA LYS A 15 -17.71 1.42 13.56
C LYS A 15 -18.19 0.12 12.91
N LEU A 16 -18.32 -0.94 13.68
CA LEU A 16 -18.68 -2.25 13.15
C LEU A 16 -20.11 -2.28 12.60
N GLN A 17 -21.03 -1.58 13.24
CA GLN A 17 -22.42 -1.51 12.78
C GLN A 17 -22.51 -0.80 11.42
N MET A 18 -21.87 0.35 11.27
CA MET A 18 -21.84 1.08 9.99
C MET A 18 -21.25 0.25 8.86
N GLN A 19 -20.18 -0.48 9.14
CA GLN A 19 -19.52 -1.34 8.16
C GLN A 19 -20.38 -2.55 7.78
N ALA A 20 -21.06 -3.15 8.76
CA ALA A 20 -21.97 -4.27 8.51
C ALA A 20 -23.18 -3.81 7.68
N ASP A 21 -23.81 -2.70 8.04
CA ASP A 21 -24.95 -2.13 7.31
C ASP A 21 -24.59 -1.82 5.85
N LEU A 22 -23.41 -1.25 5.62
CA LEU A 22 -22.92 -1.01 4.27
C LEU A 22 -22.75 -2.30 3.48
N MET A 23 -22.12 -3.34 4.08
CA MET A 23 -21.88 -4.61 3.40
C MET A 23 -23.17 -5.41 3.18
N GLU A 24 -24.17 -5.26 4.01
CA GLU A 24 -25.49 -5.86 3.84
C GLU A 24 -26.27 -5.17 2.73
N SER A 25 -26.21 -3.84 2.66
CA SER A 25 -26.88 -3.05 1.61
C SER A 25 -26.22 -3.15 0.23
N ASP A 26 -24.91 -3.47 0.16
CA ASP A 26 -24.17 -3.67 -1.07
C ASP A 26 -23.56 -5.09 -1.12
N PRO A 27 -24.27 -6.08 -1.66
CA PRO A 27 -23.73 -7.43 -1.83
C PRO A 27 -22.45 -7.50 -2.67
N GLY A 28 -22.19 -6.52 -3.52
CA GLY A 28 -20.95 -6.39 -4.29
C GLY A 28 -19.75 -5.90 -3.46
N CYS A 29 -19.97 -5.38 -2.26
CA CYS A 29 -18.92 -4.96 -1.36
C CYS A 29 -18.21 -6.18 -0.76
N GLY A 30 -16.95 -6.38 -1.10
CA GLY A 30 -16.11 -7.45 -0.55
C GLY A 30 -15.37 -7.05 0.72
N MET A 31 -15.00 -5.77 0.80
CA MET A 31 -14.41 -5.14 1.97
C MET A 31 -14.79 -3.67 2.04
N CYS A 32 -14.88 -3.16 3.25
CA CYS A 32 -14.96 -1.72 3.49
C CYS A 32 -13.98 -1.32 4.59
N TYR A 33 -13.59 -0.07 4.58
CA TYR A 33 -12.72 0.49 5.61
C TYR A 33 -13.07 1.95 5.89
N THR A 34 -12.55 2.47 6.97
CA THR A 34 -12.76 3.83 7.45
C THR A 34 -11.43 4.58 7.52
N GLY A 35 -11.45 5.85 7.88
CA GLY A 35 -10.25 6.60 8.21
C GLY A 35 -9.66 6.19 9.58
N ALA A 36 -8.37 6.45 9.76
CA ALA A 36 -7.69 6.34 11.03
C ALA A 36 -6.74 7.50 11.25
N ASP A 37 -6.82 8.12 12.43
CA ASP A 37 -5.77 9.03 12.89
C ASP A 37 -4.48 8.26 13.18
N GLU A 38 -3.34 8.93 13.11
CA GLU A 38 -2.03 8.33 13.37
C GLU A 38 -1.47 8.80 14.72
N TYR A 39 -1.28 7.89 15.67
CA TYR A 39 -0.58 8.20 16.91
C TYR A 39 0.92 7.91 16.77
N TRP A 40 1.72 8.96 16.72
CA TRP A 40 3.17 8.87 16.62
C TRP A 40 3.79 8.73 18.00
N GLN A 41 4.08 7.50 18.40
CA GLN A 41 4.51 7.17 19.76
C GLN A 41 5.81 7.88 20.17
N ALA A 42 6.80 7.99 19.28
CA ALA A 42 8.07 8.67 19.58
C ALA A 42 7.90 10.16 19.88
N GLU A 43 6.88 10.78 19.28
CA GLU A 43 6.60 12.22 19.43
C GLU A 43 5.50 12.47 20.48
N GLY A 44 4.77 11.43 20.90
CA GLY A 44 3.58 11.56 21.74
C GLY A 44 2.45 12.36 21.08
N THR A 45 2.39 12.41 19.75
CA THR A 45 1.47 13.25 19.00
C THR A 45 0.45 12.46 18.20
N LEU A 46 -0.80 12.94 18.20
CA LEU A 46 -1.85 12.46 17.32
C LEU A 46 -1.90 13.35 16.07
N LYS A 47 -1.84 12.74 14.89
CA LYS A 47 -1.97 13.42 13.61
C LYS A 47 -3.26 12.95 12.93
N PRO A 48 -3.97 13.83 12.22
CA PRO A 48 -5.18 13.44 11.52
C PRO A 48 -4.89 12.42 10.42
N ASP A 49 -5.93 11.69 10.03
CA ASP A 49 -5.92 10.78 8.88
C ASP A 49 -5.25 11.46 7.67
N PRO A 50 -4.31 10.80 6.98
CA PRO A 50 -3.61 11.37 5.82
C PRO A 50 -4.49 11.55 4.58
N ASP A 51 -5.80 11.25 4.65
CA ASP A 51 -6.78 11.42 3.57
C ASP A 51 -6.34 10.76 2.25
N ARG A 52 -5.88 9.52 2.33
CA ARG A 52 -5.47 8.71 1.17
C ARG A 52 -6.26 7.42 1.11
N HIS A 53 -7.43 7.51 0.49
CA HIS A 53 -8.38 6.40 0.44
C HIS A 53 -8.54 5.89 -0.99
N TYR A 54 -8.23 4.61 -1.20
CA TYR A 54 -8.34 3.95 -2.49
C TYR A 54 -9.48 2.94 -2.47
N THR A 55 -10.44 3.14 -3.36
CA THR A 55 -11.58 2.22 -3.54
C THR A 55 -11.48 1.44 -4.85
N ASP A 56 -10.37 1.61 -5.56
CA ASP A 56 -10.08 0.96 -6.83
C ASP A 56 -8.84 0.08 -6.68
N PHE A 57 -8.92 -1.16 -7.17
CA PHE A 57 -7.81 -2.12 -7.08
C PHE A 57 -6.54 -1.62 -7.78
N GLU A 58 -6.67 -0.96 -8.94
CA GLU A 58 -5.51 -0.45 -9.67
C GLU A 58 -4.82 0.71 -8.93
N GLN A 59 -5.59 1.51 -8.19
CA GLN A 59 -5.02 2.54 -7.31
C GLN A 59 -4.32 1.89 -6.11
N MET A 60 -4.91 0.85 -5.53
CA MET A 60 -4.27 0.11 -4.43
C MET A 60 -2.94 -0.51 -4.84
N LEU A 61 -2.78 -0.98 -6.08
CA LEU A 61 -1.47 -1.44 -6.58
C LEU A 61 -0.37 -0.36 -6.49
N LEU A 62 -0.74 0.90 -6.39
CA LEU A 62 0.22 2.00 -6.30
C LEU A 62 0.57 2.39 -4.87
N GLY A 63 -0.13 1.91 -3.87
CA GLY A 63 0.21 2.25 -2.50
C GLY A 63 -0.77 1.75 -1.45
N ILE A 64 -0.25 1.56 -0.26
CA ILE A 64 -0.98 1.13 0.92
C ILE A 64 -1.86 2.29 1.40
N SER A 65 -3.15 2.03 1.53
CA SER A 65 -4.12 3.04 1.98
C SER A 65 -5.13 2.50 3.00
N VAL A 66 -5.08 1.20 3.32
CA VAL A 66 -6.01 0.58 4.26
C VAL A 66 -5.27 0.34 5.58
N PRO A 67 -5.48 1.17 6.61
CA PRO A 67 -5.02 0.83 7.95
C PRO A 67 -5.75 -0.43 8.44
N ASN A 68 -5.00 -1.42 8.90
CA ASN A 68 -5.55 -2.74 9.23
C ASN A 68 -6.70 -2.65 10.25
N CYS A 69 -6.55 -1.80 11.27
CA CYS A 69 -7.56 -1.56 12.31
C CYS A 69 -8.87 -0.94 11.81
N THR A 70 -8.94 -0.48 10.58
CA THR A 70 -10.16 0.13 10.00
C THR A 70 -10.97 -0.82 9.14
N ALA A 71 -10.41 -1.95 8.73
CA ALA A 71 -10.99 -2.80 7.73
C ALA A 71 -12.03 -3.81 8.26
N LEU A 72 -13.07 -4.03 7.47
CA LEU A 72 -14.02 -5.15 7.57
C LEU A 72 -14.12 -5.83 6.21
N ALA A 73 -13.91 -7.15 6.15
CA ALA A 73 -13.96 -7.92 4.92
C ALA A 73 -14.84 -9.17 5.05
N ARG A 74 -15.38 -9.64 3.93
CA ARG A 74 -16.11 -10.92 3.88
C ARG A 74 -15.14 -12.07 4.16
N ARG A 75 -15.52 -12.93 5.09
CA ARG A 75 -14.73 -14.09 5.51
C ARG A 75 -14.33 -14.98 4.35
N GLU A 76 -15.27 -15.19 3.43
CA GLU A 76 -15.09 -16.05 2.26
C GLU A 76 -13.98 -15.53 1.33
N LEU A 77 -13.84 -14.21 1.21
CA LEU A 77 -12.78 -13.60 0.39
C LEU A 77 -11.41 -13.74 1.06
N ILE A 78 -11.35 -13.61 2.38
CA ILE A 78 -10.14 -13.87 3.14
C ILE A 78 -9.73 -15.34 3.02
N ALA A 79 -10.67 -16.26 3.19
CA ALA A 79 -10.40 -17.70 3.04
C ALA A 79 -9.92 -18.05 1.62
N ALA A 80 -10.52 -17.44 0.61
CA ALA A 80 -10.10 -17.63 -0.78
C ALA A 80 -8.72 -17.03 -1.06
N TYR A 81 -8.38 -15.88 -0.46
CA TYR A 81 -7.04 -15.32 -0.53
C TYR A 81 -5.98 -16.33 -0.05
N TYR A 82 -6.15 -16.90 1.13
CA TYR A 82 -5.21 -17.90 1.65
C TYR A 82 -5.16 -19.17 0.81
N ALA A 83 -6.30 -19.65 0.30
CA ALA A 83 -6.36 -20.85 -0.52
C ALA A 83 -5.75 -20.69 -1.92
N GLU A 84 -5.90 -19.50 -2.55
CA GLU A 84 -5.50 -19.28 -3.95
C GLU A 84 -4.16 -18.57 -4.10
N ILE A 85 -3.84 -17.63 -3.20
CA ILE A 85 -2.63 -16.82 -3.26
C ILE A 85 -1.50 -17.50 -2.52
N ARG A 86 -1.82 -18.18 -1.40
CA ARG A 86 -0.86 -18.93 -0.59
C ARG A 86 0.31 -18.05 -0.13
N PRO A 87 0.03 -17.01 0.68
CA PRO A 87 1.04 -16.03 1.09
C PRO A 87 2.23 -16.67 1.81
N GLU A 88 2.07 -17.86 2.39
CA GLU A 88 3.15 -18.66 2.99
C GLU A 88 4.23 -19.10 1.97
N GLU A 89 3.92 -19.09 0.68
CA GLU A 89 4.87 -19.36 -0.40
C GLU A 89 5.66 -18.12 -0.84
N HIS A 90 5.37 -16.96 -0.23
CA HIS A 90 5.94 -15.65 -0.55
C HIS A 90 6.70 -15.03 0.64
N PRO A 91 7.80 -15.65 1.10
CA PRO A 91 8.57 -15.14 2.24
C PRO A 91 9.22 -13.76 1.97
N GLU A 92 9.26 -13.32 0.72
CA GLU A 92 9.72 -11.99 0.32
C GLU A 92 8.71 -10.88 0.63
N TRP A 93 7.46 -11.21 0.94
CA TRP A 93 6.44 -10.24 1.36
C TRP A 93 6.61 -9.93 2.85
N LEU A 94 7.13 -8.75 3.15
CA LEU A 94 7.45 -8.35 4.52
C LEU A 94 6.23 -7.93 5.36
N THR A 95 5.08 -7.73 4.72
CA THR A 95 3.81 -7.42 5.40
C THR A 95 2.76 -8.45 4.96
N ASP A 96 1.90 -8.85 5.86
CA ASP A 96 0.83 -9.81 5.64
C ASP A 96 -0.50 -9.14 5.26
N ASP A 97 -0.73 -7.92 5.73
CA ASP A 97 -1.94 -7.13 5.50
C ASP A 97 -2.05 -6.65 4.05
N TRP A 98 -0.98 -6.10 3.49
CA TRP A 98 -1.00 -5.50 2.16
C TRP A 98 -1.36 -6.50 1.05
N PRO A 99 -0.70 -7.66 0.91
CA PRO A 99 -1.09 -8.66 -0.08
C PRO A 99 -2.50 -9.20 0.16
N MET A 100 -2.94 -9.30 1.42
CA MET A 100 -4.30 -9.73 1.75
C MET A 100 -5.34 -8.72 1.22
N TRP A 101 -5.15 -7.43 1.45
CA TRP A 101 -6.07 -6.40 0.94
C TRP A 101 -6.08 -6.31 -0.58
N LEU A 102 -4.95 -6.51 -1.23
CA LEU A 102 -4.88 -6.64 -2.69
C LEU A 102 -5.65 -7.88 -3.17
N GLY A 103 -5.49 -9.02 -2.51
CA GLY A 103 -6.21 -10.25 -2.84
C GLY A 103 -7.73 -10.10 -2.71
N VAL A 104 -8.19 -9.57 -1.58
CA VAL A 104 -9.62 -9.32 -1.31
C VAL A 104 -10.21 -8.28 -2.28
N GLY A 105 -9.47 -7.24 -2.60
CA GLY A 105 -9.91 -6.16 -3.50
C GLY A 105 -9.88 -6.53 -4.98
N CYS A 106 -9.23 -7.64 -5.35
CA CYS A 106 -9.05 -8.04 -6.75
C CYS A 106 -10.39 -8.42 -7.42
N PRO A 107 -10.78 -7.75 -8.51
CA PRO A 107 -12.11 -7.98 -9.13
C PRO A 107 -12.23 -9.28 -9.92
N SER A 108 -11.13 -9.94 -10.31
CA SER A 108 -11.17 -10.82 -11.47
C SER A 108 -11.21 -12.32 -11.21
N ARG A 109 -11.08 -12.84 -9.98
CA ARG A 109 -10.95 -14.28 -9.79
C ARG A 109 -11.64 -14.95 -8.61
N ILE A 110 -12.10 -14.24 -7.62
CA ILE A 110 -12.81 -14.92 -6.55
C ILE A 110 -14.24 -15.19 -7.01
N ARG A 111 -14.41 -16.30 -7.72
CA ARG A 111 -15.70 -16.82 -8.22
C ARG A 111 -16.64 -17.30 -7.11
N LEU A 112 -16.28 -17.12 -5.85
CA LEU A 112 -17.01 -17.68 -4.69
C LEU A 112 -18.39 -17.05 -4.46
N LEU A 113 -18.69 -15.92 -5.04
CA LEU A 113 -19.98 -15.25 -4.85
C LEU A 113 -20.93 -15.47 -6.03
N GLY A 114 -21.11 -16.69 -6.52
CA GLY A 114 -22.14 -17.05 -7.51
C GLY A 114 -22.22 -16.19 -8.80
N PRO A 115 -22.88 -16.64 -9.85
CA PRO A 115 -22.89 -15.97 -11.17
C PRO A 115 -23.64 -14.62 -11.21
N GLY A 116 -24.28 -14.17 -10.13
CA GLY A 116 -25.01 -12.90 -10.06
C GLY A 116 -24.27 -11.74 -9.36
N LEU A 117 -23.18 -12.01 -8.64
CA LEU A 117 -22.50 -11.03 -7.79
C LEU A 117 -21.17 -10.51 -8.37
N CYS A 118 -20.73 -11.09 -9.47
CA CYS A 118 -19.50 -10.70 -10.15
C CYS A 118 -19.78 -9.79 -11.34
N SER A 119 -20.01 -8.51 -11.10
CA SER A 119 -19.83 -7.51 -12.18
C SER A 119 -18.33 -7.32 -12.39
N PRO A 120 -17.77 -7.62 -13.57
CA PRO A 120 -16.33 -7.51 -13.83
C PRO A 120 -15.80 -6.07 -13.78
N CYS A 121 -16.65 -5.08 -13.58
CA CYS A 121 -16.31 -3.65 -13.66
C CYS A 121 -16.48 -2.89 -12.34
N ARG A 122 -16.92 -3.52 -11.23
CA ARG A 122 -17.07 -2.80 -9.96
C ARG A 122 -16.00 -3.19 -8.96
N SER A 123 -15.30 -2.18 -8.43
CA SER A 123 -14.44 -2.36 -7.26
C SER A 123 -15.25 -2.96 -6.10
N ARG A 124 -14.66 -3.97 -5.44
CA ARG A 124 -15.24 -4.59 -4.24
C ARG A 124 -14.94 -3.83 -2.96
N ILE A 125 -14.24 -2.72 -3.06
CA ILE A 125 -13.76 -1.92 -1.95
C ILE A 125 -14.67 -0.71 -1.77
N ARG A 126 -15.03 -0.42 -0.53
CA ARG A 126 -15.76 0.79 -0.16
C ARG A 126 -15.01 1.52 0.95
N PHE A 127 -15.01 2.82 0.87
CA PHE A 127 -14.55 3.69 1.93
C PHE A 127 -15.76 4.37 2.60
N ILE A 128 -15.77 4.36 3.93
CA ILE A 128 -16.71 5.15 4.74
C ILE A 128 -15.94 6.37 5.21
N ASP A 129 -16.36 7.55 4.78
CA ASP A 129 -15.71 8.82 5.12
C ASP A 129 -16.00 9.19 6.60
N ARG A 130 -15.32 8.48 7.47
CA ARG A 130 -15.34 8.66 8.91
C ARG A 130 -14.10 8.09 9.56
N VAL A 131 -13.46 8.85 10.45
CA VAL A 131 -12.38 8.35 11.29
C VAL A 131 -12.98 7.54 12.43
N THR A 132 -12.58 6.28 12.56
CA THR A 132 -13.12 5.37 13.58
C THR A 132 -12.08 4.61 14.37
N ALA A 133 -10.81 4.85 14.07
CA ALA A 133 -9.70 4.16 14.71
C ALA A 133 -8.47 5.08 14.83
N VAL A 134 -7.53 4.66 15.64
CA VAL A 134 -6.19 5.24 15.70
C VAL A 134 -5.19 4.15 15.39
N HIS A 135 -4.34 4.42 14.40
CA HIS A 135 -3.21 3.58 14.03
C HIS A 135 -1.94 4.07 14.74
N ARG A 136 -1.31 3.21 15.52
CA ARG A 136 -0.09 3.54 16.25
C ARG A 136 1.14 3.41 15.36
N ARG A 137 1.92 4.46 15.28
CA ARG A 137 3.22 4.50 14.61
C ARG A 137 4.34 4.25 15.62
N MET A 138 4.78 3.01 15.73
CA MET A 138 5.86 2.63 16.63
C MET A 138 7.23 2.79 15.98
N VAL A 139 8.24 3.11 16.80
CA VAL A 139 9.65 3.05 16.42
C VAL A 139 10.04 1.59 16.21
N GLY A 140 10.72 1.29 15.11
CA GLY A 140 11.19 -0.07 14.82
C GLY A 140 10.15 -1.00 14.21
N SER A 141 8.95 -0.51 13.85
CA SER A 141 7.98 -1.33 13.09
C SER A 141 8.54 -1.77 11.74
N VAL A 142 8.13 -2.93 11.24
CA VAL A 142 8.57 -3.49 9.94
C VAL A 142 8.31 -2.50 8.80
N SER A 143 7.16 -1.81 8.82
CA SER A 143 6.76 -0.86 7.79
C SER A 143 7.46 0.51 7.89
N HIS A 144 8.03 0.84 9.06
CA HIS A 144 8.61 2.16 9.37
C HIS A 144 10.00 2.06 9.99
N GLY A 145 10.82 1.11 9.51
CA GLY A 145 12.19 0.93 9.99
C GLY A 145 12.97 2.24 10.11
N ASP A 146 13.73 2.40 11.20
CA ASP A 146 14.46 3.64 11.52
C ASP A 146 15.70 3.86 10.61
N SER A 147 16.04 2.86 9.80
CA SER A 147 17.18 2.91 8.89
C SER A 147 16.73 3.07 7.44
N TYR A 148 17.59 3.70 6.63
CA TYR A 148 17.42 3.75 5.18
C TYR A 148 17.17 2.36 4.58
N ARG A 149 17.97 1.36 4.96
CA ARG A 149 17.86 0.00 4.44
C ARG A 149 16.54 -0.67 4.82
N GLY A 150 16.09 -0.52 6.06
CA GLY A 150 14.80 -1.07 6.50
C GLY A 150 13.62 -0.48 5.72
N ARG A 151 13.60 0.85 5.56
CA ARG A 151 12.56 1.53 4.76
C ARG A 151 12.60 1.13 3.28
N LEU A 152 13.79 0.98 2.73
CA LEU A 152 13.97 0.56 1.36
C LEU A 152 13.46 -0.87 1.15
N ALA A 153 13.84 -1.80 2.03
CA ALA A 153 13.38 -3.20 1.97
C ALA A 153 11.85 -3.31 2.07
N SER A 154 11.23 -2.61 3.04
CA SER A 154 9.77 -2.58 3.18
C SER A 154 9.07 -2.03 1.92
N ARG A 155 9.61 -0.94 1.34
CA ARG A 155 9.04 -0.35 0.12
C ARG A 155 9.23 -1.22 -1.11
N ASP A 156 10.39 -1.87 -1.22
CA ASP A 156 10.63 -2.81 -2.33
C ASP A 156 9.71 -4.02 -2.23
N SER A 157 9.57 -4.61 -1.04
CA SER A 157 8.65 -5.72 -0.81
C SER A 157 7.22 -5.33 -1.22
N ALA A 158 6.71 -4.18 -0.77
CA ALA A 158 5.38 -3.72 -1.15
C ALA A 158 5.22 -3.53 -2.67
N MET A 159 6.26 -3.05 -3.36
CA MET A 159 6.21 -2.87 -4.82
C MET A 159 6.34 -4.19 -5.59
N GLU A 160 7.15 -5.14 -5.13
CA GLU A 160 7.20 -6.49 -5.72
C GLU A 160 5.86 -7.22 -5.52
N THR A 161 5.23 -7.10 -4.35
CA THR A 161 3.86 -7.58 -4.11
C THR A 161 2.91 -6.99 -5.15
N SER A 162 2.93 -5.66 -5.33
CA SER A 162 2.06 -4.99 -6.31
C SER A 162 2.33 -5.44 -7.74
N LEU A 163 3.60 -5.66 -8.13
CA LEU A 163 3.97 -6.16 -9.45
C LEU A 163 3.48 -7.59 -9.66
N TRP A 164 3.58 -8.45 -8.64
CA TRP A 164 3.06 -9.81 -8.69
C TRP A 164 1.55 -9.84 -8.93
N PHE A 165 0.78 -9.00 -8.19
CA PHE A 165 -0.66 -8.87 -8.37
C PHE A 165 -1.02 -8.26 -9.73
N ASP A 166 -0.28 -7.27 -10.21
CA ASP A 166 -0.49 -6.65 -11.53
C ASP A 166 -0.26 -7.65 -12.66
N GLU A 167 0.80 -8.46 -12.59
CA GLU A 167 1.08 -9.49 -13.57
C GLU A 167 -0.02 -10.55 -13.61
N ARG A 168 -0.44 -11.04 -12.46
CA ARG A 168 -1.39 -12.14 -12.33
C ARG A 168 -2.83 -11.74 -12.67
N PHE A 169 -3.25 -10.53 -12.34
CA PHE A 169 -4.66 -10.13 -12.40
C PHE A 169 -4.98 -9.02 -13.40
N THR A 170 -4.02 -8.26 -13.86
CA THR A 170 -4.23 -7.17 -14.81
C THR A 170 -3.35 -7.28 -16.07
N ALA A 171 -2.69 -8.41 -16.28
CA ALA A 171 -1.76 -8.64 -17.39
C ALA A 171 -0.69 -7.54 -17.51
N SER A 172 -0.15 -7.10 -16.37
CA SER A 172 0.92 -6.08 -16.28
C SER A 172 0.56 -4.69 -16.80
N ARG A 173 -0.73 -4.34 -16.84
CA ARG A 173 -1.18 -3.01 -17.32
C ARG A 173 -0.66 -1.85 -16.46
N ASN A 174 -0.43 -2.08 -15.18
CA ASN A 174 0.03 -1.07 -14.23
C ASN A 174 1.53 -1.10 -13.98
N ARG A 175 2.27 -2.04 -14.58
CA ARG A 175 3.72 -2.23 -14.35
C ARG A 175 4.50 -0.91 -14.43
N PHE A 176 4.29 -0.11 -15.47
CA PHE A 176 4.96 1.18 -15.59
C PHE A 176 4.65 2.14 -14.43
N ARG A 177 3.38 2.23 -14.01
CA ARG A 177 2.94 3.11 -12.92
C ARG A 177 3.55 2.67 -11.58
N ILE A 178 3.58 1.36 -11.30
CA ILE A 178 4.17 0.78 -10.09
C ILE A 178 5.67 1.05 -10.05
N LEU A 179 6.40 0.74 -11.12
CA LEU A 179 7.84 0.95 -11.20
C LEU A 179 8.23 2.44 -11.15
N ARG A 180 7.44 3.31 -11.81
CA ARG A 180 7.62 4.76 -11.69
C ARG A 180 7.46 5.22 -10.23
N ARG A 181 6.45 4.73 -9.51
CA ARG A 181 6.27 5.04 -8.09
C ARG A 181 7.43 4.54 -7.25
N ARG A 182 7.90 3.30 -7.47
CA ARG A 182 9.11 2.75 -6.82
C ARG A 182 10.30 3.69 -7.03
N HIS A 183 10.50 4.16 -8.24
CA HIS A 183 11.56 5.10 -8.58
C HIS A 183 11.44 6.42 -7.81
N VAL A 184 10.25 7.04 -7.77
CA VAL A 184 10.00 8.29 -7.05
C VAL A 184 10.26 8.12 -5.54
N VAL A 185 9.78 7.02 -4.95
CA VAL A 185 10.01 6.70 -3.54
C VAL A 185 11.51 6.46 -3.27
N GLY A 186 12.19 5.73 -4.15
CA GLY A 186 13.64 5.52 -4.07
C GLY A 186 14.42 6.83 -4.08
N LEU A 187 14.07 7.77 -4.97
CA LEU A 187 14.67 9.11 -5.01
C LEU A 187 14.44 9.88 -3.70
N TRP A 188 13.24 9.80 -3.15
CA TRP A 188 12.94 10.44 -1.86
C TRP A 188 13.79 9.84 -0.73
N LEU A 189 13.94 8.50 -0.70
CA LEU A 189 14.77 7.81 0.29
C LEU A 189 16.26 8.18 0.20
N LEU A 190 16.76 8.64 -0.95
CA LEU A 190 18.15 9.14 -1.07
C LEU A 190 18.43 10.39 -0.21
N SER A 191 17.42 11.06 0.32
CA SER A 191 17.59 12.15 1.28
C SER A 191 17.94 11.67 2.69
N TRP A 192 17.77 10.37 2.97
CA TRP A 192 17.99 9.79 4.29
C TRP A 192 19.47 9.51 4.57
N LYS A 193 19.85 9.58 5.86
CA LYS A 193 21.20 9.26 6.29
C LYS A 193 21.52 7.78 5.98
N GLY A 194 22.66 7.53 5.37
CA GLY A 194 23.10 6.19 4.98
C GLY A 194 22.60 5.71 3.62
N ALA A 195 21.90 6.57 2.87
CA ALA A 195 21.42 6.23 1.53
C ALA A 195 22.58 6.01 0.54
N GLY A 196 22.53 4.87 -0.17
CA GLY A 196 23.49 4.50 -1.21
C GLY A 196 23.01 4.84 -2.62
N VAL A 197 23.62 5.84 -3.26
CA VAL A 197 23.27 6.20 -4.66
C VAL A 197 23.51 5.02 -5.61
N GLY A 198 24.58 4.27 -5.40
CA GLY A 198 24.90 3.09 -6.22
C GLY A 198 23.82 2.01 -6.15
N GLU A 199 23.29 1.74 -4.96
CA GLU A 199 22.22 0.78 -4.74
C GLU A 199 20.92 1.22 -5.45
N TYR A 200 20.59 2.50 -5.36
CA TYR A 200 19.45 3.08 -6.08
C TYR A 200 19.63 2.94 -7.61
N LEU A 201 20.80 3.28 -8.14
CA LEU A 201 21.09 3.19 -9.58
C LEU A 201 21.02 1.75 -10.09
N ALA A 202 21.51 0.78 -9.33
CA ALA A 202 21.44 -0.63 -9.69
C ALA A 202 19.98 -1.11 -9.82
N ARG A 203 19.12 -0.71 -8.88
CA ARG A 203 17.67 -1.01 -8.92
C ARG A 203 16.98 -0.32 -10.09
N TRP A 204 17.25 0.96 -10.29
CA TRP A 204 16.70 1.70 -11.42
C TRP A 204 17.08 1.06 -12.76
N TRP A 205 18.34 0.60 -12.89
CA TRP A 205 18.80 -0.10 -14.07
C TRP A 205 18.09 -1.44 -14.28
N ALA A 206 17.85 -2.19 -13.21
CA ALA A 206 17.08 -3.43 -13.27
C ALA A 206 15.63 -3.17 -13.72
N ASP A 207 15.00 -2.12 -13.22
CA ASP A 207 13.64 -1.73 -13.59
C ASP A 207 13.55 -1.21 -15.02
N LEU A 208 14.56 -0.49 -15.50
CA LEU A 208 14.66 -0.07 -16.90
C LEU A 208 14.71 -1.27 -17.87
N ARG A 209 15.41 -2.34 -17.50
CA ARG A 209 15.42 -3.57 -18.32
C ARG A 209 14.02 -4.20 -18.41
N ARG A 210 13.25 -4.16 -17.32
CA ARG A 210 11.88 -4.66 -17.28
C ARG A 210 10.89 -3.73 -18.01
N THR A 211 11.14 -2.43 -17.99
CA THR A 211 10.23 -1.41 -18.54
C THR A 211 11.03 -0.22 -19.10
N PRO A 212 11.49 -0.28 -20.34
CA PRO A 212 12.36 0.76 -20.95
C PRO A 212 11.73 2.18 -20.95
N ARG A 213 10.40 2.28 -20.93
CA ARG A 213 9.69 3.57 -20.86
C ARG A 213 10.03 4.40 -19.62
N LEU A 214 10.61 3.79 -18.57
CA LEU A 214 11.06 4.51 -17.36
C LEU A 214 12.14 5.55 -17.64
N VAL A 215 12.86 5.46 -18.76
CA VAL A 215 13.84 6.47 -19.17
C VAL A 215 13.21 7.85 -19.35
N PHE A 216 11.93 7.90 -19.70
CA PHE A 216 11.18 9.13 -19.89
C PHE A 216 10.54 9.71 -18.61
N CYS A 217 10.83 9.12 -17.43
CA CYS A 217 10.33 9.67 -16.17
C CYS A 217 11.15 10.91 -15.78
N PRO A 218 10.56 12.12 -15.77
CA PRO A 218 11.31 13.36 -15.49
C PRO A 218 11.73 13.50 -14.04
N GLU A 219 11.15 12.72 -13.13
CA GLU A 219 11.37 12.82 -11.68
C GLU A 219 12.84 12.64 -11.31
N GLY A 220 13.55 11.72 -11.99
CA GLY A 220 14.97 11.49 -11.77
C GLY A 220 15.83 12.69 -12.15
N ALA A 221 15.55 13.30 -13.30
CA ALA A 221 16.26 14.49 -13.76
C ALA A 221 15.99 15.68 -12.83
N ILE A 222 14.74 15.92 -12.43
CA ILE A 222 14.35 16.99 -11.51
C ILE A 222 15.05 16.83 -10.15
N PHE A 223 15.13 15.59 -9.63
CA PHE A 223 15.80 15.33 -8.35
C PHE A 223 17.30 15.61 -8.44
N LEU A 224 17.97 15.14 -9.50
CA LEU A 224 19.41 15.39 -9.71
C LEU A 224 19.71 16.88 -9.83
N VAL A 225 18.91 17.60 -10.59
CA VAL A 225 19.05 19.06 -10.71
C VAL A 225 18.88 19.76 -9.36
N LYS A 226 17.83 19.42 -8.59
CA LYS A 226 17.65 19.97 -7.24
C LYS A 226 18.82 19.64 -6.33
N LYS A 227 19.33 18.41 -6.32
CA LYS A 227 20.46 17.99 -5.47
C LYS A 227 21.75 18.72 -5.83
N ILE A 228 22.01 18.97 -7.12
CA ILE A 228 23.16 19.74 -7.60
C ILE A 228 23.05 21.20 -7.16
N LEU A 229 21.86 21.81 -7.36
CA LEU A 229 21.63 23.21 -6.98
C LEU A 229 21.70 23.43 -5.47
N PHE A 230 21.19 22.51 -4.65
CA PHE A 230 21.28 22.60 -3.18
C PHE A 230 22.69 22.35 -2.64
N ARG A 231 23.51 21.49 -3.29
CA ARG A 231 24.93 21.35 -2.91
C ARG A 231 25.72 22.64 -3.16
N ARG A 232 25.46 23.35 -4.26
CA ARG A 232 26.13 24.63 -4.55
C ARG A 232 25.80 25.71 -3.53
N LYS A 233 24.57 25.76 -2.99
CA LYS A 233 24.19 26.71 -1.93
C LYS A 233 24.88 26.47 -0.58
N LYS A 234 25.26 25.21 -0.24
CA LYS A 234 25.97 24.88 1.01
C LYS A 234 27.49 25.11 0.95
N GLN A 235 28.05 25.31 -0.24
CA GLN A 235 29.49 25.60 -0.40
C GLN A 235 29.79 27.14 -0.43
N HIS A 236 28.74 27.94 -0.40
CA HIS A 236 28.87 29.43 -0.39
C HIS A 236 28.30 30.08 0.87
N LEU A 237 28.09 29.31 1.95
CA LEU A 237 27.81 29.73 3.31
C LEU A 237 28.85 29.13 4.27
#